data_44377adc0a15bc890f0bb6e871752606
#
_entry.id   44377adc0a15bc890f0bb6e871752606
#
_cell.length_a   1.000
_cell.length_b   1.000
_cell.length_c   1.000
_cell.angle_alpha   90.00
_cell.angle_beta   90.00
_cell.angle_gamma   90.00
#
_symmetry.space_group_name_H-M   'P 1'
#
loop_
_entity.id
_entity.type
_entity.pdbx_description
1 polymer ?
#
loop_
_entity_poly.entity_id
_entity_poly.type
_entity_poly.pdbx_seq_one_letter_code
_entity_poly.pdbx_strand_id
1 'polypeptide(L)'
;MKTKTIVLIHGLFVNNTSWKEWKTYFENQGYTVHTPSNPGHEGNPIELKKNIPSELKAVSFEETLNNLIRFIDTLPEKPIVVGHSFGGLLVQKLIELDKAVAGVSIDGAPSKNVMAPLSTIKIVWPVFNFFKGNSPYLGTKDWYHRAFFNNYSREESDKLYETVAAPESRRLARDPLLKSIGNIDFKKAHNPLLFIGGANDAIFPADFTAKIAGSYQDKNSILDLKIFEGRSHFICGEKGWEEVADYIAGWISKQ
;
A
#
# COMPACT_ATOMS: atom_id res chain seq x y z
N MET A 1 -1.78 -14.62 -17.77
CA MET A 1 -1.24 -15.45 -16.64
C MET A 1 -2.15 -16.63 -16.33
N LYS A 2 -1.59 -17.72 -15.77
CA LYS A 2 -2.40 -18.90 -15.38
C LYS A 2 -2.89 -18.85 -13.94
N THR A 3 -2.21 -18.08 -13.05
CA THR A 3 -2.56 -18.01 -11.62
C THR A 3 -3.93 -17.40 -11.40
N LYS A 4 -4.66 -17.94 -10.44
CA LYS A 4 -5.96 -17.44 -9.98
C LYS A 4 -5.91 -16.93 -8.54
N THR A 5 -4.70 -16.77 -8.00
CA THR A 5 -4.50 -16.31 -6.62
C THR A 5 -4.09 -14.85 -6.60
N ILE A 6 -4.81 -14.03 -5.83
CA ILE A 6 -4.51 -12.61 -5.58
C ILE A 6 -4.25 -12.41 -4.09
N VAL A 7 -3.22 -11.64 -3.76
CA VAL A 7 -2.95 -11.16 -2.40
C VAL A 7 -3.06 -9.65 -2.37
N LEU A 8 -4.01 -9.11 -1.59
CA LEU A 8 -4.23 -7.68 -1.39
C LEU A 8 -3.52 -7.23 -0.11
N ILE A 9 -2.62 -6.25 -0.23
CA ILE A 9 -1.72 -5.80 0.83
C ILE A 9 -2.08 -4.36 1.22
N HIS A 10 -2.53 -4.17 2.47
CA HIS A 10 -2.97 -2.86 2.95
C HIS A 10 -1.81 -1.91 3.24
N GLY A 11 -2.10 -0.62 3.24
CA GLY A 11 -1.17 0.44 3.61
C GLY A 11 -1.06 0.65 5.13
N LEU A 12 -0.29 1.68 5.51
CA LEU A 12 -0.26 2.15 6.89
C LEU A 12 -1.58 2.88 7.23
N PHE A 13 -1.92 2.91 8.52
CA PHE A 13 -3.08 3.65 9.07
C PHE A 13 -4.45 3.10 8.71
N VAL A 14 -4.49 1.98 8.02
CA VAL A 14 -5.66 1.15 7.73
C VAL A 14 -5.31 -0.31 8.00
N ASN A 15 -6.23 -1.23 7.86
CA ASN A 15 -5.90 -2.65 7.94
C ASN A 15 -6.55 -3.46 6.81
N ASN A 16 -6.45 -4.78 6.88
CA ASN A 16 -6.95 -5.68 5.84
C ASN A 16 -8.47 -5.58 5.59
N THR A 17 -9.26 -5.04 6.53
CA THR A 17 -10.71 -4.83 6.32
C THR A 17 -11.01 -3.80 5.24
N SER A 18 -10.05 -2.90 4.94
CA SER A 18 -10.18 -1.94 3.83
C SER A 18 -10.28 -2.61 2.45
N TRP A 19 -9.88 -3.86 2.34
CA TRP A 19 -9.94 -4.65 1.11
C TRP A 19 -11.22 -5.50 0.96
N LYS A 20 -12.19 -5.38 1.88
CA LYS A 20 -13.37 -6.26 1.89
C LYS A 20 -14.13 -6.25 0.55
N GLU A 21 -14.37 -5.07 -0.01
CA GLU A 21 -15.11 -4.91 -1.28
C GLU A 21 -14.29 -5.40 -2.47
N TRP A 22 -12.99 -5.09 -2.51
CA TRP A 22 -12.05 -5.56 -3.51
C TRP A 22 -11.92 -7.10 -3.51
N LYS A 23 -11.89 -7.69 -2.32
CA LYS A 23 -11.88 -9.15 -2.17
C LYS A 23 -13.10 -9.76 -2.85
N THR A 24 -14.30 -9.28 -2.51
CA THR A 24 -15.56 -9.75 -3.13
C THR A 24 -15.56 -9.52 -4.64
N TYR A 25 -15.08 -8.37 -5.10
CA TYR A 25 -15.00 -8.03 -6.52
C TYR A 25 -14.16 -9.04 -7.31
N PHE A 26 -12.96 -9.36 -6.86
CA PHE A 26 -12.09 -10.32 -7.55
C PHE A 26 -12.56 -11.77 -7.37
N GLU A 27 -13.13 -12.13 -6.22
CA GLU A 27 -13.72 -13.46 -6.01
C GLU A 27 -14.88 -13.71 -6.99
N ASN A 28 -15.72 -12.72 -7.27
CA ASN A 28 -16.77 -12.80 -8.29
C ASN A 28 -16.23 -12.99 -9.71
N GLN A 29 -14.96 -12.68 -9.95
CA GLN A 29 -14.27 -12.92 -11.23
C GLN A 29 -13.50 -14.26 -11.24
N GLY A 30 -13.68 -15.09 -10.22
CA GLY A 30 -13.10 -16.43 -10.13
C GLY A 30 -11.66 -16.48 -9.62
N TYR A 31 -11.21 -15.45 -8.90
CA TYR A 31 -9.93 -15.48 -8.19
C TYR A 31 -10.10 -16.00 -6.75
N THR A 32 -9.07 -16.64 -6.23
CA THR A 32 -8.91 -16.87 -4.79
C THR A 32 -8.18 -15.67 -4.21
N VAL A 33 -8.82 -14.94 -3.28
CA VAL A 33 -8.30 -13.66 -2.79
C VAL A 33 -7.97 -13.72 -1.31
N HIS A 34 -6.73 -13.37 -0.98
CA HIS A 34 -6.23 -13.28 0.38
C HIS A 34 -5.94 -11.83 0.77
N THR A 35 -6.26 -11.49 2.01
CA THR A 35 -6.03 -10.16 2.58
C THR A 35 -5.30 -10.30 3.92
N PRO A 36 -4.00 -10.69 3.91
CA PRO A 36 -3.24 -10.81 5.16
C PRO A 36 -3.16 -9.47 5.88
N SER A 37 -3.23 -9.51 7.21
CA SER A 37 -3.01 -8.34 8.05
C SER A 37 -1.52 -8.16 8.34
N ASN A 38 -1.05 -6.92 8.41
CA ASN A 38 0.26 -6.64 8.97
C ASN A 38 0.26 -6.96 10.48
N PRO A 39 1.40 -7.33 11.07
CA PRO A 39 1.46 -7.64 12.51
C PRO A 39 0.91 -6.49 13.37
N GLY A 40 0.05 -6.82 14.33
CA GLY A 40 -0.60 -5.86 15.23
C GLY A 40 -1.75 -5.05 14.60
N HIS A 41 -2.20 -5.44 13.40
CA HIS A 41 -3.33 -4.79 12.70
C HIS A 41 -4.53 -5.73 12.53
N GLU A 42 -4.52 -6.87 13.21
CA GLU A 42 -5.61 -7.84 13.16
C GLU A 42 -6.85 -7.30 13.87
N GLY A 43 -8.02 -7.59 13.31
CA GLY A 43 -9.31 -7.27 13.94
C GLY A 43 -9.97 -5.98 13.43
N ASN A 44 -10.84 -5.43 14.26
CA ASN A 44 -11.65 -4.28 13.89
C ASN A 44 -10.89 -2.96 14.12
N PRO A 45 -10.79 -2.05 13.14
CA PRO A 45 -10.11 -0.74 13.31
C PRO A 45 -10.66 0.10 14.48
N ILE A 46 -11.96 0.01 14.78
CA ILE A 46 -12.57 0.74 15.89
C ILE A 46 -11.99 0.26 17.23
N GLU A 47 -11.84 -1.06 17.40
CA GLU A 47 -11.28 -1.63 18.61
C GLU A 47 -9.77 -1.39 18.72
N LEU A 48 -9.04 -1.44 17.60
CA LEU A 48 -7.61 -1.11 17.55
C LEU A 48 -7.34 0.35 17.96
N LYS A 49 -8.24 1.29 17.61
CA LYS A 49 -8.12 2.69 18.06
C LYS A 49 -8.34 2.85 19.56
N LYS A 50 -9.29 2.10 20.14
CA LYS A 50 -9.57 2.12 21.58
C LYS A 50 -8.47 1.47 22.42
N ASN A 51 -7.92 0.36 21.90
CA ASN A 51 -6.95 -0.48 22.57
C ASN A 51 -5.73 -0.66 21.65
N ILE A 52 -4.88 0.36 21.58
CA ILE A 52 -3.70 0.33 20.70
C ILE A 52 -2.78 -0.81 21.12
N PRO A 53 -2.50 -1.79 20.23
CA PRO A 53 -1.64 -2.92 20.55
C PRO A 53 -0.22 -2.48 20.93
N SER A 54 0.25 -2.94 22.08
CA SER A 54 1.58 -2.54 22.59
C SER A 54 2.73 -3.05 21.74
N GLU A 55 2.52 -4.15 21.00
CA GLU A 55 3.45 -4.76 20.06
C GLU A 55 3.74 -3.90 18.84
N LEU A 56 2.86 -2.97 18.45
CA LEU A 56 3.09 -2.05 17.33
C LEU A 56 4.40 -1.27 17.47
N LYS A 57 4.86 -0.99 18.71
CA LYS A 57 6.16 -0.33 18.93
C LYS A 57 7.35 -1.14 18.41
N ALA A 58 7.21 -2.45 18.29
CA ALA A 58 8.27 -3.37 17.86
C ALA A 58 8.18 -3.75 16.39
N VAL A 59 6.99 -3.64 15.77
CA VAL A 59 6.76 -4.03 14.36
C VAL A 59 7.69 -3.25 13.44
N SER A 60 8.43 -3.98 12.61
CA SER A 60 9.41 -3.45 11.67
C SER A 60 9.06 -3.79 10.21
N PHE A 61 9.67 -3.08 9.26
CA PHE A 61 9.52 -3.39 7.84
C PHE A 61 9.99 -4.82 7.50
N GLU A 62 11.13 -5.23 8.06
CA GLU A 62 11.69 -6.56 7.84
C GLU A 62 10.77 -7.67 8.35
N GLU A 63 10.21 -7.50 9.54
CA GLU A 63 9.26 -8.45 10.11
C GLU A 63 7.99 -8.56 9.27
N THR A 64 7.42 -7.41 8.87
CA THR A 64 6.22 -7.36 8.02
C THR A 64 6.47 -8.03 6.67
N LEU A 65 7.58 -7.70 6.01
CA LEU A 65 7.96 -8.32 4.74
C LEU A 65 8.16 -9.83 4.89
N ASN A 66 8.87 -10.28 5.92
CA ASN A 66 9.13 -11.70 6.16
C ASN A 66 7.85 -12.47 6.50
N ASN A 67 6.90 -11.88 7.25
CA ASN A 67 5.60 -12.48 7.51
C ASN A 67 4.81 -12.66 6.21
N LEU A 68 4.83 -11.65 5.36
CA LEU A 68 4.15 -11.70 4.07
C LEU A 68 4.79 -12.75 3.13
N ILE A 69 6.11 -12.83 3.09
CA ILE A 69 6.83 -13.86 2.32
C ILE A 69 6.47 -15.26 2.83
N ARG A 70 6.51 -15.49 4.15
CA ARG A 70 6.12 -16.79 4.73
C ARG A 70 4.67 -17.14 4.36
N PHE A 71 3.75 -16.19 4.43
CA PHE A 71 2.37 -16.40 4.00
C PHE A 71 2.30 -16.80 2.52
N ILE A 72 2.95 -16.05 1.62
CA ILE A 72 2.97 -16.33 0.18
C ILE A 72 3.56 -17.72 -0.09
N ASP A 73 4.61 -18.12 0.62
CA ASP A 73 5.27 -19.42 0.45
C ASP A 73 4.38 -20.61 0.88
N THR A 74 3.26 -20.36 1.60
CA THR A 74 2.25 -21.40 1.90
C THR A 74 1.22 -21.57 0.79
N LEU A 75 1.15 -20.65 -0.17
CA LEU A 75 0.16 -20.69 -1.24
C LEU A 75 0.52 -21.78 -2.28
N PRO A 76 -0.47 -22.39 -2.93
CA PRO A 76 -0.23 -23.45 -3.91
C PRO A 76 0.48 -22.95 -5.18
N GLU A 77 0.48 -21.66 -5.43
CA GLU A 77 1.08 -21.01 -6.59
C GLU A 77 1.57 -19.60 -6.24
N LYS A 78 2.53 -19.05 -7.01
CA LYS A 78 2.91 -17.64 -6.87
C LYS A 78 1.70 -16.76 -7.21
N PRO A 79 1.31 -15.82 -6.32
CA PRO A 79 0.14 -14.98 -6.53
C PRO A 79 0.43 -13.78 -7.45
N ILE A 80 -0.63 -13.10 -7.85
CA ILE A 80 -0.62 -11.69 -8.20
C ILE A 80 -0.69 -10.91 -6.88
N VAL A 81 0.13 -9.89 -6.72
CA VAL A 81 0.11 -9.05 -5.51
C VAL A 81 -0.37 -7.65 -5.86
N VAL A 82 -1.34 -7.15 -5.12
CA VAL A 82 -1.88 -5.79 -5.26
C VAL A 82 -1.73 -5.08 -3.93
N GLY A 83 -1.07 -3.94 -3.89
CA GLY A 83 -0.81 -3.24 -2.63
C GLY A 83 -1.06 -1.75 -2.75
N HIS A 84 -1.65 -1.17 -1.70
CA HIS A 84 -1.92 0.25 -1.59
C HIS A 84 -0.93 0.93 -0.65
N SER A 85 -0.45 2.12 -1.02
CA SER A 85 0.42 2.95 -0.18
C SER A 85 1.69 2.18 0.25
N PHE A 86 1.91 1.97 1.52
CA PHE A 86 2.99 1.12 2.04
C PHE A 86 2.93 -0.31 1.48
N GLY A 87 1.72 -0.87 1.29
CA GLY A 87 1.53 -2.14 0.60
C GLY A 87 2.07 -2.14 -0.83
N GLY A 88 2.04 -0.98 -1.51
CA GLY A 88 2.67 -0.80 -2.83
C GLY A 88 4.20 -0.91 -2.80
N LEU A 89 4.87 -0.49 -1.73
CA LEU A 89 6.30 -0.74 -1.53
C LEU A 89 6.57 -2.22 -1.26
N LEU A 90 5.70 -2.88 -0.47
CA LEU A 90 5.82 -4.34 -0.26
C LEU A 90 5.63 -5.11 -1.58
N VAL A 91 4.72 -4.68 -2.46
CA VAL A 91 4.58 -5.24 -3.83
C VAL A 91 5.90 -5.13 -4.59
N GLN A 92 6.52 -3.95 -4.61
CA GLN A 92 7.81 -3.75 -5.30
C GLN A 92 8.89 -4.71 -4.74
N LYS A 93 8.95 -4.90 -3.41
CA LYS A 93 9.87 -5.86 -2.78
C LYS A 93 9.58 -7.31 -3.15
N LEU A 94 8.31 -7.71 -3.18
CA LEU A 94 7.90 -9.07 -3.55
C LEU A 94 8.22 -9.38 -5.02
N ILE A 95 8.06 -8.42 -5.91
CA ILE A 95 8.44 -8.54 -7.32
C ILE A 95 9.97 -8.65 -7.45
N GLU A 96 10.73 -7.79 -6.76
CA GLU A 96 12.21 -7.87 -6.73
C GLU A 96 12.72 -9.23 -6.23
N LEU A 97 12.03 -9.82 -5.25
CA LEU A 97 12.37 -11.12 -4.65
C LEU A 97 11.77 -12.32 -5.41
N ASP A 98 11.13 -12.10 -6.56
CA ASP A 98 10.46 -13.12 -7.37
C ASP A 98 9.42 -13.96 -6.58
N LYS A 99 8.67 -13.29 -5.67
CA LYS A 99 7.64 -13.93 -4.86
C LYS A 99 6.23 -13.82 -5.46
N ALA A 100 6.07 -13.10 -6.57
CA ALA A 100 4.79 -12.92 -7.25
C ALA A 100 4.97 -12.96 -8.76
N VAL A 101 3.95 -13.39 -9.49
CA VAL A 101 3.96 -13.46 -10.97
C VAL A 101 3.64 -12.12 -11.61
N ALA A 102 3.00 -11.23 -10.89
CA ALA A 102 2.75 -9.83 -11.28
C ALA A 102 2.48 -8.98 -10.05
N GLY A 103 2.73 -7.67 -10.14
CA GLY A 103 2.50 -6.72 -9.06
C GLY A 103 1.71 -5.51 -9.51
N VAL A 104 0.86 -4.99 -8.63
CA VAL A 104 0.18 -3.70 -8.79
C VAL A 104 0.44 -2.83 -7.56
N SER A 105 1.12 -1.71 -7.75
CA SER A 105 1.43 -0.73 -6.71
C SER A 105 0.50 0.47 -6.86
N ILE A 106 -0.50 0.60 -5.98
CA ILE A 106 -1.49 1.68 -5.99
C ILE A 106 -1.06 2.76 -5.00
N ASP A 107 -0.85 4.00 -5.47
CA ASP A 107 -0.35 5.11 -4.66
C ASP A 107 0.82 4.67 -3.76
N GLY A 108 1.76 3.91 -4.37
CA GLY A 108 2.77 3.16 -3.64
C GLY A 108 3.82 4.04 -2.97
N ALA A 109 4.17 3.71 -1.71
CA ALA A 109 5.26 4.37 -1.01
C ALA A 109 6.59 4.16 -1.74
N PRO A 110 7.50 5.15 -1.67
CA PRO A 110 8.81 5.06 -2.33
C PRO A 110 9.74 4.08 -1.60
N SER A 111 10.64 3.49 -2.36
CA SER A 111 11.82 2.84 -1.81
C SER A 111 12.81 3.89 -1.27
N LYS A 112 13.76 3.45 -0.43
CA LYS A 112 14.81 4.32 0.14
C LYS A 112 15.59 5.10 -0.91
N ASN A 113 15.82 4.50 -2.07
CA ASN A 113 16.63 5.09 -3.14
C ASN A 113 15.85 6.01 -4.10
N VAL A 114 14.57 6.33 -3.77
CA VAL A 114 13.79 7.37 -4.46
C VAL A 114 13.44 8.49 -3.49
N MET A 115 14.03 9.65 -3.71
CA MET A 115 13.83 10.81 -2.82
C MET A 115 12.42 11.39 -2.98
N ALA A 116 11.70 11.45 -1.86
CA ALA A 116 10.36 12.02 -1.79
C ALA A 116 10.37 13.57 -1.91
N PRO A 117 9.34 14.17 -2.50
CA PRO A 117 9.19 15.62 -2.56
C PRO A 117 8.89 16.21 -1.17
N LEU A 118 9.15 17.51 -1.01
CA LEU A 118 8.93 18.20 0.27
C LEU A 118 7.45 18.19 0.71
N SER A 119 6.51 18.16 -0.22
CA SER A 119 5.06 18.01 0.06
C SER A 119 4.77 16.71 0.82
N THR A 120 5.26 15.60 0.31
CA THR A 120 5.17 14.28 0.96
C THR A 120 5.79 14.33 2.36
N ILE A 121 7.03 14.84 2.48
CA ILE A 121 7.74 14.91 3.76
C ILE A 121 6.93 15.71 4.80
N LYS A 122 6.34 16.83 4.41
CA LYS A 122 5.51 17.64 5.32
C LYS A 122 4.28 16.89 5.84
N ILE A 123 3.58 16.15 4.97
CA ILE A 123 2.38 15.38 5.34
C ILE A 123 2.73 14.22 6.26
N VAL A 124 3.80 13.48 5.97
CA VAL A 124 4.18 12.30 6.75
C VAL A 124 5.02 12.64 7.99
N TRP A 125 5.44 13.89 8.17
CA TRP A 125 6.28 14.30 9.30
C TRP A 125 5.76 13.89 10.68
N PRO A 126 4.46 13.99 11.01
CA PRO A 126 3.95 13.55 12.31
C PRO A 126 4.25 12.07 12.61
N VAL A 127 4.28 11.23 11.56
CA VAL A 127 4.62 9.80 11.65
C VAL A 127 6.12 9.62 11.90
N PHE A 128 6.95 10.40 11.20
CA PHE A 128 8.42 10.31 11.26
C PHE A 128 9.04 11.03 12.44
N ASN A 129 8.28 11.62 13.34
CA ASN A 129 8.79 12.37 14.48
C ASN A 129 9.72 11.51 15.36
N PHE A 130 11.02 11.65 15.20
CA PHE A 130 12.05 10.87 15.89
C PHE A 130 12.07 11.10 17.41
N PHE A 131 11.62 12.27 17.88
CA PHE A 131 11.52 12.57 19.31
C PHE A 131 10.48 11.71 20.06
N LYS A 132 9.58 11.05 19.34
CA LYS A 132 8.57 10.15 19.91
C LYS A 132 9.02 8.68 19.98
N GLY A 133 10.29 8.40 19.68
CA GLY A 133 10.81 7.02 19.67
C GLY A 133 9.97 6.09 18.78
N ASN A 134 9.72 4.88 19.26
CA ASN A 134 8.90 3.88 18.55
C ASN A 134 7.46 3.79 19.08
N SER A 135 6.97 4.83 19.81
CA SER A 135 5.57 4.83 20.25
C SER A 135 4.63 4.69 19.05
N PRO A 136 3.56 3.88 19.15
CA PRO A 136 2.54 3.83 18.10
C PRO A 136 1.97 5.23 17.80
N TYR A 137 1.51 5.42 16.59
CA TYR A 137 0.91 6.69 16.15
C TYR A 137 -0.49 6.45 15.61
N LEU A 138 -1.46 7.14 16.18
CA LEU A 138 -2.80 7.28 15.62
C LEU A 138 -2.91 8.69 15.06
N GLY A 139 -3.15 8.81 13.74
CA GLY A 139 -3.37 10.09 13.09
C GLY A 139 -4.62 10.79 13.63
N THR A 140 -4.61 12.11 13.68
CA THR A 140 -5.81 12.90 14.03
C THR A 140 -6.78 12.95 12.84
N LYS A 141 -8.07 13.24 13.11
CA LYS A 141 -9.07 13.49 12.05
C LYS A 141 -8.60 14.53 11.03
N ASP A 142 -7.98 15.63 11.51
CA ASP A 142 -7.41 16.67 10.63
C ASP A 142 -6.30 16.15 9.72
N TRP A 143 -5.44 15.30 10.26
CA TRP A 143 -4.38 14.69 9.47
C TRP A 143 -4.95 13.75 8.42
N TYR A 144 -5.89 12.87 8.79
CA TYR A 144 -6.54 11.97 7.84
C TYR A 144 -7.30 12.72 6.74
N HIS A 145 -8.03 13.78 7.09
CA HIS A 145 -8.73 14.61 6.11
C HIS A 145 -7.77 15.19 5.07
N ARG A 146 -6.63 15.74 5.51
CA ARG A 146 -5.64 16.32 4.59
C ARG A 146 -4.82 15.29 3.81
N ALA A 147 -4.57 14.12 4.40
CA ALA A 147 -3.66 13.13 3.85
C ALA A 147 -4.39 12.07 3.01
N PHE A 148 -5.53 11.56 3.48
CA PHE A 148 -6.23 10.44 2.85
C PHE A 148 -7.56 10.87 2.22
N PHE A 149 -8.32 11.73 2.90
CA PHE A 149 -9.72 12.02 2.57
C PHE A 149 -9.91 13.43 2.02
N ASN A 150 -8.90 13.97 1.33
CA ASN A 150 -8.92 15.35 0.84
C ASN A 150 -9.95 15.61 -0.28
N ASN A 151 -10.54 14.57 -0.85
CA ASN A 151 -11.66 14.65 -1.80
C ASN A 151 -13.04 14.66 -1.13
N TYR A 152 -13.11 14.50 0.20
CA TYR A 152 -14.34 14.43 0.94
C TYR A 152 -14.64 15.73 1.71
N SER A 153 -15.91 15.99 1.98
CA SER A 153 -16.27 17.00 2.97
C SER A 153 -15.73 16.63 4.35
N ARG A 154 -15.60 17.60 5.24
CA ARG A 154 -15.12 17.35 6.59
C ARG A 154 -15.99 16.33 7.34
N GLU A 155 -17.30 16.40 7.18
CA GLU A 155 -18.24 15.49 7.84
C GLU A 155 -18.06 14.05 7.35
N GLU A 156 -17.93 13.84 6.03
CA GLU A 156 -17.69 12.52 5.44
C GLU A 156 -16.33 11.97 5.87
N SER A 157 -15.29 12.80 5.83
CA SER A 157 -13.94 12.44 6.28
C SER A 157 -13.94 11.99 7.75
N ASP A 158 -14.65 12.69 8.63
CA ASP A 158 -14.74 12.33 10.05
C ASP A 158 -15.48 10.99 10.24
N LYS A 159 -16.51 10.70 9.45
CA LYS A 159 -17.19 9.38 9.44
C LYS A 159 -16.27 8.26 8.95
N LEU A 160 -15.52 8.48 7.86
CA LEU A 160 -14.54 7.53 7.35
C LEU A 160 -13.44 7.24 8.39
N TYR A 161 -12.92 8.28 9.05
CA TYR A 161 -11.95 8.11 10.13
C TYR A 161 -12.45 7.17 11.23
N GLU A 162 -13.73 7.25 11.61
CA GLU A 162 -14.27 6.39 12.67
C GLU A 162 -14.27 4.90 12.28
N THR A 163 -14.37 4.59 11.01
CA THR A 163 -14.53 3.21 10.54
C THR A 163 -13.25 2.58 10.01
N VAL A 164 -12.36 3.36 9.38
CA VAL A 164 -11.20 2.79 8.68
C VAL A 164 -9.86 3.10 9.34
N ALA A 165 -9.75 4.18 10.14
CA ALA A 165 -8.49 4.57 10.73
C ALA A 165 -7.98 3.55 11.74
N ALA A 166 -6.71 3.20 11.65
CA ALA A 166 -6.01 2.30 12.56
C ALA A 166 -4.72 2.95 13.10
N PRO A 167 -4.28 2.60 14.31
CA PRO A 167 -2.97 3.01 14.81
C PRO A 167 -1.85 2.33 14.03
N GLU A 168 -0.67 2.96 13.99
CA GLU A 168 0.45 2.46 13.19
C GLU A 168 1.78 2.47 13.95
N SER A 169 2.68 1.58 13.57
CA SER A 169 4.06 1.56 14.02
C SER A 169 4.88 2.67 13.38
N ARG A 170 5.44 3.56 14.18
CA ARG A 170 6.42 4.54 13.68
C ARG A 170 7.68 3.88 13.15
N ARG A 171 8.07 2.75 13.74
CA ARG A 171 9.22 1.97 13.30
C ARG A 171 8.99 1.39 11.92
N LEU A 172 7.83 0.76 11.70
CA LEU A 172 7.43 0.21 10.39
C LEU A 172 7.51 1.29 9.30
N ALA A 173 6.96 2.48 9.57
CA ALA A 173 6.98 3.58 8.63
C ALA A 173 8.39 4.10 8.31
N ARG A 174 9.31 4.12 9.28
CA ARG A 174 10.67 4.68 9.15
C ARG A 174 11.68 3.71 8.56
N ASP A 175 11.57 2.43 8.90
CA ASP A 175 12.57 1.41 8.54
C ASP A 175 12.91 1.39 7.04
N PRO A 176 11.92 1.42 6.10
CA PRO A 176 12.25 1.39 4.67
C PRO A 176 12.98 2.62 4.16
N LEU A 177 12.96 3.74 4.89
CA LEU A 177 13.71 4.94 4.53
C LEU A 177 15.10 4.98 5.16
N LEU A 178 15.29 4.32 6.30
CA LEU A 178 16.54 4.36 7.07
C LEU A 178 17.45 3.17 6.77
N LYS A 179 16.88 2.00 6.51
CA LYS A 179 17.62 0.75 6.36
C LYS A 179 17.75 0.33 4.88
N SER A 180 18.79 -0.45 4.58
CA SER A 180 19.05 -0.96 3.23
C SER A 180 17.95 -1.90 2.70
N ILE A 181 17.19 -2.55 3.58
CA ILE A 181 16.07 -3.38 3.21
C ILE A 181 14.97 -2.61 2.45
N GLY A 182 14.90 -1.29 2.62
CA GLY A 182 14.00 -0.42 1.87
C GLY A 182 14.48 -0.08 0.45
N ASN A 183 15.69 -0.50 0.03
CA ASN A 183 16.16 -0.31 -1.33
C ASN A 183 15.46 -1.26 -2.29
N ILE A 184 15.32 -0.83 -3.55
CA ILE A 184 14.91 -1.66 -4.69
C ILE A 184 16.06 -1.66 -5.70
N ASP A 185 16.42 -2.83 -6.22
CA ASP A 185 17.32 -2.92 -7.35
C ASP A 185 16.56 -2.69 -8.66
N PHE A 186 16.52 -1.44 -9.08
CA PHE A 186 15.83 -1.01 -10.30
C PHE A 186 16.45 -1.52 -11.61
N LYS A 187 17.63 -2.14 -11.56
CA LYS A 187 18.29 -2.72 -12.74
C LYS A 187 17.92 -4.18 -12.94
N LYS A 188 17.39 -4.81 -11.90
CA LYS A 188 17.01 -6.23 -11.94
C LYS A 188 15.82 -6.44 -12.86
N ALA A 189 15.89 -7.46 -13.72
CA ALA A 189 14.73 -7.94 -14.47
C ALA A 189 13.63 -8.40 -13.51
N HIS A 190 12.39 -8.10 -13.83
CA HIS A 190 11.27 -8.34 -12.93
C HIS A 190 10.01 -8.81 -13.68
N ASN A 191 9.13 -9.47 -12.95
CA ASN A 191 7.79 -9.82 -13.42
C ASN A 191 6.95 -8.56 -13.69
N PRO A 192 5.88 -8.64 -14.50
CA PRO A 192 5.04 -7.50 -14.83
C PRO A 192 4.64 -6.67 -13.61
N LEU A 193 4.81 -5.36 -13.71
CA LEU A 193 4.56 -4.41 -12.63
C LEU A 193 3.74 -3.22 -13.15
N LEU A 194 2.60 -2.95 -12.51
CA LEU A 194 1.75 -1.81 -12.78
C LEU A 194 1.83 -0.82 -11.62
N PHE A 195 2.09 0.44 -11.94
CA PHE A 195 1.92 1.56 -11.01
C PHE A 195 0.59 2.26 -11.28
N ILE A 196 -0.14 2.54 -10.22
CA ILE A 196 -1.37 3.35 -10.23
C ILE A 196 -1.17 4.53 -9.31
N GLY A 197 -1.59 5.71 -9.75
CA GLY A 197 -1.57 6.92 -8.94
C GLY A 197 -2.89 7.69 -9.03
N GLY A 198 -3.32 8.29 -7.91
CA GLY A 198 -4.39 9.27 -7.87
C GLY A 198 -3.86 10.67 -8.19
N ALA A 199 -4.52 11.40 -9.12
CA ALA A 199 -4.10 12.75 -9.49
C ALA A 199 -4.21 13.75 -8.33
N ASN A 200 -5.14 13.49 -7.38
CA ASN A 200 -5.35 14.30 -6.18
C ASN A 200 -4.69 13.69 -4.93
N ASP A 201 -3.80 12.71 -5.07
CA ASP A 201 -3.09 12.15 -3.92
C ASP A 201 -2.23 13.21 -3.24
N ALA A 202 -2.57 13.52 -1.97
CA ALA A 202 -1.86 14.50 -1.18
C ALA A 202 -0.56 13.93 -0.56
N ILE A 203 -0.44 12.61 -0.39
CA ILE A 203 0.74 11.94 0.19
C ILE A 203 1.78 11.68 -0.89
N PHE A 204 1.38 11.01 -1.98
CA PHE A 204 2.24 10.65 -3.10
C PHE A 204 1.68 11.21 -4.42
N PRO A 205 1.94 12.51 -4.71
CA PRO A 205 1.45 13.15 -5.93
C PRO A 205 1.75 12.33 -7.20
N ALA A 206 0.90 12.45 -8.21
CA ALA A 206 0.98 11.65 -9.43
C ALA A 206 2.34 11.71 -10.14
N ASP A 207 3.00 12.89 -10.15
CA ASP A 207 4.34 13.07 -10.68
C ASP A 207 5.39 12.29 -9.87
N PHE A 208 5.17 12.14 -8.58
CA PHE A 208 6.03 11.33 -7.73
C PHE A 208 5.82 9.82 -7.96
N THR A 209 4.59 9.37 -8.14
CA THR A 209 4.31 7.98 -8.57
C THR A 209 4.95 7.69 -9.93
N ALA A 210 4.86 8.62 -10.88
CA ALA A 210 5.55 8.51 -12.17
C ALA A 210 7.07 8.46 -12.04
N LYS A 211 7.65 9.23 -11.11
CA LYS A 211 9.08 9.19 -10.81
C LYS A 211 9.52 7.85 -10.24
N ILE A 212 8.71 7.24 -9.34
CA ILE A 212 9.00 5.89 -8.80
C ILE A 212 9.00 4.87 -9.94
N ALA A 213 7.96 4.85 -10.78
CA ALA A 213 7.87 3.96 -11.93
C ALA A 213 9.04 4.18 -12.91
N GLY A 214 9.39 5.44 -13.20
CA GLY A 214 10.51 5.81 -14.07
C GLY A 214 11.90 5.48 -13.52
N SER A 215 12.01 5.04 -12.25
CA SER A 215 13.27 4.59 -11.66
C SER A 215 13.69 3.20 -12.15
N TYR A 216 12.75 2.38 -12.63
CA TYR A 216 13.02 1.04 -13.17
C TYR A 216 13.74 1.11 -14.51
N GLN A 217 14.82 0.35 -14.65
CA GLN A 217 15.78 0.49 -15.76
C GLN A 217 15.81 -0.71 -16.70
N ASP A 218 15.32 -1.89 -16.27
CA ASP A 218 15.27 -3.04 -17.16
C ASP A 218 14.20 -2.84 -18.24
N LYS A 219 14.64 -2.81 -19.50
CA LYS A 219 13.77 -2.52 -20.65
C LYS A 219 13.03 -3.73 -21.21
N ASN A 220 13.37 -4.93 -20.71
CA ASN A 220 12.74 -6.18 -21.13
C ASN A 220 11.57 -6.57 -20.23
N SER A 221 11.51 -5.99 -19.02
CA SER A 221 10.41 -6.21 -18.09
C SER A 221 9.21 -5.31 -18.43
N ILE A 222 8.02 -5.85 -18.26
CA ILE A 222 6.76 -5.09 -18.45
C ILE A 222 6.57 -4.18 -17.24
N LEU A 223 6.51 -2.87 -17.52
CA LEU A 223 6.19 -1.86 -16.52
C LEU A 223 5.21 -0.87 -17.11
N ASP A 224 4.05 -0.75 -16.48
CA ASP A 224 2.99 0.17 -16.88
C ASP A 224 2.69 1.18 -15.77
N LEU A 225 2.20 2.34 -16.17
CA LEU A 225 1.75 3.42 -15.28
C LEU A 225 0.38 3.91 -15.71
N LYS A 226 -0.54 4.06 -14.75
CA LYS A 226 -1.85 4.68 -14.94
C LYS A 226 -2.13 5.69 -13.84
N ILE A 227 -2.42 6.93 -14.23
CA ILE A 227 -2.93 7.96 -13.31
C ILE A 227 -4.44 8.07 -13.49
N PHE A 228 -5.15 8.11 -12.38
CA PHE A 228 -6.60 8.31 -12.33
C PHE A 228 -6.92 9.73 -11.87
N GLU A 229 -7.57 10.48 -12.75
CA GLU A 229 -7.99 11.85 -12.47
C GLU A 229 -9.00 11.90 -11.30
N GLY A 230 -8.87 12.92 -10.47
CA GLY A 230 -9.80 13.16 -9.36
C GLY A 230 -9.70 12.20 -8.17
N ARG A 231 -8.76 11.23 -8.17
CA ARG A 231 -8.60 10.27 -7.07
C ARG A 231 -7.59 10.78 -6.04
N SER A 232 -7.94 10.64 -4.75
CA SER A 232 -7.04 10.94 -3.62
C SER A 232 -6.23 9.73 -3.20
N HIS A 233 -5.44 9.86 -2.13
CA HIS A 233 -4.72 8.71 -1.54
C HIS A 233 -5.66 7.58 -1.07
N PHE A 234 -6.95 7.86 -0.85
CA PHE A 234 -7.95 6.86 -0.47
C PHE A 234 -8.59 6.17 -1.71
N ILE A 235 -7.94 6.20 -2.85
CA ILE A 235 -8.40 5.67 -4.15
C ILE A 235 -9.07 4.31 -4.07
N CYS A 236 -8.60 3.41 -3.20
CA CYS A 236 -9.14 2.05 -3.03
C CYS A 236 -10.47 2.01 -2.27
N GLY A 237 -10.85 3.07 -1.56
CA GLY A 237 -12.10 3.16 -0.80
C GLY A 237 -12.99 4.32 -1.21
N GLU A 238 -12.63 5.08 -2.24
CA GLU A 238 -13.44 6.16 -2.77
C GLU A 238 -14.63 5.63 -3.57
N LYS A 239 -15.71 6.42 -3.62
CA LYS A 239 -16.84 6.12 -4.50
C LYS A 239 -16.35 5.94 -5.95
N GLY A 240 -16.72 4.84 -6.58
CA GLY A 240 -16.27 4.48 -7.93
C GLY A 240 -14.87 3.85 -7.95
N TRP A 241 -14.39 3.27 -6.83
CA TRP A 241 -13.17 2.47 -6.77
C TRP A 241 -13.18 1.30 -7.76
N GLU A 242 -14.36 0.87 -8.18
CA GLU A 242 -14.56 -0.21 -9.16
C GLU A 242 -13.87 0.11 -10.50
N GLU A 243 -13.82 1.37 -10.92
CA GLU A 243 -13.09 1.79 -12.13
C GLU A 243 -11.61 1.41 -12.06
N VAL A 244 -11.01 1.57 -10.89
CA VAL A 244 -9.60 1.20 -10.66
C VAL A 244 -9.44 -0.32 -10.64
N ALA A 245 -10.38 -1.03 -10.01
CA ALA A 245 -10.40 -2.49 -9.97
C ALA A 245 -10.59 -3.10 -11.36
N ASP A 246 -11.50 -2.55 -12.18
CA ASP A 246 -11.73 -2.94 -13.58
C ASP A 246 -10.48 -2.76 -14.43
N TYR A 247 -9.79 -1.63 -14.29
CA TYR A 247 -8.53 -1.39 -14.99
C TYR A 247 -7.47 -2.43 -14.62
N ILE A 248 -7.32 -2.74 -13.33
CA ILE A 248 -6.37 -3.76 -12.83
C ILE A 248 -6.74 -5.13 -13.39
N ALA A 249 -8.02 -5.53 -13.31
CA ALA A 249 -8.50 -6.81 -13.85
C ALA A 249 -8.21 -6.92 -15.36
N GLY A 250 -8.48 -5.85 -16.11
CA GLY A 250 -8.17 -5.77 -17.53
C GLY A 250 -6.66 -5.85 -17.82
N TRP A 251 -5.82 -5.25 -16.99
CA TRP A 251 -4.37 -5.33 -17.12
C TRP A 251 -3.86 -6.75 -16.81
N ILE A 252 -4.30 -7.34 -15.70
CA ILE A 252 -3.94 -8.71 -15.29
C ILE A 252 -4.29 -9.72 -16.41
N SER A 253 -5.45 -9.54 -17.07
CA SER A 253 -5.92 -10.47 -18.10
C SER A 253 -5.02 -10.50 -19.35
N LYS A 254 -4.21 -9.48 -19.56
CA LYS A 254 -3.31 -9.34 -20.72
C LYS A 254 -1.90 -9.88 -20.45
N GLN A 255 -1.57 -10.15 -19.18
CA GLN A 255 -0.30 -10.75 -18.78
C GLN A 255 -0.43 -12.28 -18.83
#